data_1f1772e1faad4cf0861c27c8bbb278cb
#
_entry.id   1f1772e1faad4cf0861c27c8bbb278cb
#
_cell.length_a   1.000
_cell.length_b   1.000
_cell.length_c   1.000
_cell.angle_alpha   90.00
_cell.angle_beta   90.00
_cell.angle_gamma   90.00
#
_symmetry.space_group_name_H-M   'P 1'
#
loop_
_entity.id
_entity.type
_entity.pdbx_description
1 polymer ?
#
loop_
_entity_poly.entity_id
_entity_poly.type
_entity_poly.pdbx_seq_one_letter_code
_entity_poly.pdbx_strand_id
1 'polypeptide(L)'
;MALPGAYAQYNNSKVLTASPAELTLMLYDGAIKFCNIAEMAVEKSDVPKAHENIRKVQNIIGYLHSTLDMKYEVSKDFDNIYTYLERRLVEANVKKDKEILEEINTHLHAIRDNWKDCLLYTS
;
A
#
# COMPACT_ATOMS: atom_id res chain seq x y z
N MET A 1 -2.42 15.41 -6.59
CA MET A 1 -3.37 14.40 -6.06
C MET A 1 -3.27 14.34 -4.56
N ALA A 2 -4.39 14.24 -3.88
CA ALA A 2 -4.42 14.23 -2.41
C ALA A 2 -3.98 12.87 -1.85
N LEU A 3 -3.33 12.91 -0.69
CA LEU A 3 -2.98 11.69 0.04
C LEU A 3 -4.23 10.98 0.56
N PRO A 4 -4.16 9.65 0.73
CA PRO A 4 -5.24 8.93 1.42
C PRO A 4 -5.49 9.54 2.79
N GLY A 5 -6.74 9.90 3.07
CA GLY A 5 -7.11 10.65 4.28
C GLY A 5 -6.72 9.94 5.57
N ALA A 6 -6.85 8.61 5.61
CA ALA A 6 -6.51 7.83 6.80
C ALA A 6 -5.03 7.98 7.17
N TYR A 7 -4.15 7.99 6.19
CA TYR A 7 -2.72 8.14 6.43
C TYR A 7 -2.37 9.57 6.81
N ALA A 8 -2.95 10.54 6.13
CA ALA A 8 -2.72 11.96 6.42
C ALA A 8 -3.10 12.31 7.86
N GLN A 9 -4.23 11.79 8.34
CA GLN A 9 -4.67 12.01 9.72
C GLN A 9 -3.70 11.40 10.74
N TYR A 10 -3.18 10.21 10.43
CA TYR A 10 -2.33 9.46 11.35
C TYR A 10 -0.95 10.09 11.51
N ASN A 11 -0.37 10.58 10.42
CA ASN A 11 1.01 11.07 10.41
C ASN A 11 1.15 12.49 9.85
N ASN A 12 0.21 13.37 10.18
CA ASN A 12 0.14 14.70 9.57
C ASN A 12 1.47 15.46 9.64
N SER A 13 2.13 15.51 10.80
CA SER A 13 3.38 16.27 10.96
C SER A 13 4.52 15.69 10.11
N LYS A 14 4.62 14.35 10.02
CA LYS A 14 5.63 13.69 9.19
C LYS A 14 5.36 13.91 7.71
N VAL A 15 4.09 13.85 7.31
CA VAL A 15 3.68 14.06 5.92
C VAL A 15 4.06 15.45 5.45
N LEU A 16 3.84 16.47 6.28
CA LEU A 16 4.13 17.85 5.93
C LEU A 16 5.63 18.15 5.73
N THR A 17 6.51 17.38 6.37
CA THR A 17 7.96 17.61 6.31
C THR A 17 8.69 16.60 5.43
N ALA A 18 8.02 15.56 4.96
CA ALA A 18 8.65 14.48 4.19
C ALA A 18 8.97 14.93 2.75
N SER A 19 10.10 14.46 2.23
CA SER A 19 10.37 14.55 0.79
C SER A 19 9.42 13.63 0.04
N PRO A 20 9.24 13.81 -1.29
CA PRO A 20 8.41 12.89 -2.08
C PRO A 20 8.82 11.43 -1.94
N ALA A 21 10.12 11.15 -1.90
CA ALA A 21 10.62 9.78 -1.76
C ALA A 21 10.33 9.20 -0.37
N GLU A 22 10.48 10.00 0.68
CA GLU A 22 10.14 9.61 2.04
C GLU A 22 8.63 9.39 2.19
N LEU A 23 7.84 10.23 1.53
CA LEU A 23 6.38 10.09 1.54
C LEU A 23 5.94 8.76 0.92
N THR A 24 6.57 8.36 -0.19
CA THR A 24 6.28 7.07 -0.81
C THR A 24 6.58 5.92 0.16
N LEU A 25 7.71 5.99 0.87
CA LEU A 25 8.06 4.98 1.88
C LEU A 25 6.99 4.92 2.98
N MET A 26 6.54 6.07 3.46
CA MET A 26 5.49 6.15 4.47
C MET A 26 4.19 5.53 3.98
N LEU A 27 3.86 5.69 2.71
CA LEU A 27 2.66 5.10 2.11
C LEU A 27 2.76 3.57 2.06
N TYR A 28 3.92 3.03 1.71
CA TYR A 28 4.12 1.57 1.77
C TYR A 28 3.97 1.05 3.19
N ASP A 29 4.55 1.74 4.17
CA ASP A 29 4.42 1.35 5.58
C ASP A 29 2.94 1.38 6.03
N GLY A 30 2.20 2.39 5.59
CA GLY A 30 0.76 2.48 5.87
C GLY A 30 -0.02 1.34 5.24
N ALA A 31 0.29 0.99 3.99
CA ALA A 31 -0.36 -0.13 3.31
C ALA A 31 -0.12 -1.44 4.06
N ILE A 32 1.12 -1.69 4.50
CA ILE A 32 1.47 -2.88 5.28
C ILE A 32 0.66 -2.91 6.59
N LYS A 33 0.61 -1.80 7.29
CA LYS A 33 -0.13 -1.68 8.54
C LYS A 33 -1.61 -2.05 8.36
N PHE A 34 -2.25 -1.45 7.37
CA PHE A 34 -3.67 -1.71 7.12
C PHE A 34 -3.91 -3.13 6.62
N CYS A 35 -2.98 -3.69 5.84
CA CYS A 35 -3.06 -5.07 5.41
C CYS A 35 -2.98 -6.03 6.62
N ASN A 36 -2.08 -5.76 7.56
CA ASN A 36 -1.96 -6.54 8.80
C ASN A 36 -3.26 -6.50 9.61
N ILE A 37 -3.88 -5.32 9.72
CA ILE A 37 -5.15 -5.18 10.43
C ILE A 37 -6.24 -5.96 9.72
N ALA A 38 -6.27 -5.91 8.39
CA ALA A 38 -7.25 -6.65 7.60
C ALA A 38 -7.12 -8.17 7.81
N GLU A 39 -5.88 -8.68 7.82
CA GLU A 39 -5.62 -10.11 8.07
C GLU A 39 -6.18 -10.54 9.42
N MET A 40 -5.92 -9.76 10.45
CA MET A 40 -6.42 -10.04 11.80
C MET A 40 -7.94 -9.97 11.86
N ALA A 41 -8.53 -9.00 11.18
CA ALA A 41 -9.98 -8.85 11.13
C ALA A 41 -10.66 -10.04 10.46
N VAL A 42 -10.08 -10.52 9.35
CA VAL A 42 -10.58 -11.73 8.67
C VAL A 42 -10.50 -12.93 9.61
N GLU A 43 -9.37 -13.09 10.29
CA GLU A 43 -9.18 -14.19 11.23
C GLU A 43 -10.22 -14.18 12.35
N LYS A 44 -10.60 -13.00 12.81
CA LYS A 44 -11.59 -12.82 13.87
C LYS A 44 -13.03 -12.75 13.34
N SER A 45 -13.22 -12.93 12.04
CA SER A 45 -14.52 -12.82 11.38
C SER A 45 -15.17 -11.45 11.53
N ASP A 46 -14.35 -10.41 11.67
CA ASP A 46 -14.81 -9.02 11.72
C ASP A 46 -14.86 -8.47 10.29
N VAL A 47 -15.96 -8.77 9.59
CA VAL A 47 -16.11 -8.42 8.18
C VAL A 47 -16.07 -6.91 7.93
N PRO A 48 -16.79 -6.06 8.70
CA PRO A 48 -16.71 -4.61 8.46
C PRO A 48 -15.30 -4.05 8.62
N LYS A 49 -14.57 -4.49 9.65
CA LYS A 49 -13.21 -4.03 9.90
C LYS A 49 -12.25 -4.51 8.80
N ALA A 50 -12.43 -5.75 8.34
CA ALA A 50 -11.65 -6.28 7.22
C ALA A 50 -11.88 -5.43 5.97
N HIS A 51 -13.14 -5.18 5.62
CA HIS A 51 -13.49 -4.36 4.46
C HIS A 51 -12.88 -2.96 4.55
N GLU A 52 -13.04 -2.29 5.69
CA GLU A 52 -12.52 -0.95 5.89
C GLU A 52 -11.01 -0.88 5.64
N ASN A 53 -10.26 -1.83 6.21
CA ASN A 53 -8.81 -1.81 6.10
C ASN A 53 -8.32 -2.25 4.72
N ILE A 54 -9.00 -3.18 4.05
CA ILE A 54 -8.68 -3.52 2.65
C ILE A 54 -8.89 -2.29 1.78
N ARG A 55 -9.98 -1.52 1.99
CA ARG A 55 -10.22 -0.29 1.25
C ARG A 55 -9.10 0.73 1.45
N LYS A 56 -8.54 0.83 2.65
CA LYS A 56 -7.42 1.72 2.92
C LYS A 56 -6.18 1.31 2.12
N VAL A 57 -5.90 0.00 2.03
CA VAL A 57 -4.79 -0.50 1.19
C VAL A 57 -5.06 -0.18 -0.28
N GLN A 58 -6.28 -0.42 -0.75
CA GLN A 58 -6.66 -0.10 -2.13
C GLN A 58 -6.44 1.38 -2.44
N ASN A 59 -6.81 2.26 -1.52
CA ASN A 59 -6.65 3.70 -1.71
C ASN A 59 -5.18 4.09 -1.83
N ILE A 60 -4.32 3.51 -1.01
CA ILE A 60 -2.88 3.78 -1.06
C ILE A 60 -2.29 3.29 -2.38
N ILE A 61 -2.58 2.05 -2.77
CA ILE A 61 -2.05 1.49 -4.02
C ILE A 61 -2.57 2.27 -5.23
N GLY A 62 -3.86 2.63 -5.22
CA GLY A 62 -4.45 3.45 -6.28
C GLY A 62 -3.76 4.81 -6.41
N TYR A 63 -3.46 5.45 -5.29
CA TYR A 63 -2.71 6.71 -5.29
C TYR A 63 -1.32 6.53 -5.88
N LEU A 64 -0.56 5.53 -5.41
CA LEU A 64 0.79 5.27 -5.91
C LEU A 64 0.77 4.95 -7.41
N HIS A 65 -0.21 4.15 -7.85
CA HIS A 65 -0.38 3.80 -9.25
C HIS A 65 -0.63 5.06 -10.11
N SER A 66 -1.49 5.95 -9.62
CA SER A 66 -1.85 7.17 -10.35
C SER A 66 -0.71 8.17 -10.48
N THR A 67 0.30 8.08 -9.59
CA THR A 67 1.44 9.01 -9.60
C THR A 67 2.63 8.51 -10.42
N LEU A 68 2.55 7.31 -10.99
CA LEU A 68 3.65 6.79 -11.83
C LEU A 68 3.86 7.67 -13.06
N ASP A 69 5.13 7.99 -13.33
CA ASP A 69 5.53 8.69 -14.53
C ASP A 69 6.03 7.64 -15.53
N MET A 70 5.19 7.32 -16.52
CA MET A 70 5.45 6.22 -17.45
C MET A 70 6.58 6.49 -18.44
N LYS A 71 7.18 7.69 -18.42
CA LYS A 71 8.36 7.95 -19.26
C LYS A 71 9.59 7.20 -18.76
N TYR A 72 9.63 6.77 -17.50
CA TYR A 72 10.74 6.00 -16.95
C TYR A 72 10.54 4.50 -17.19
N GLU A 73 11.61 3.82 -17.59
CA GLU A 73 11.55 2.38 -17.87
C GLU A 73 11.07 1.57 -16.67
N VAL A 74 11.56 1.90 -15.47
CA VAL A 74 11.20 1.19 -14.23
C VAL A 74 9.72 1.32 -13.90
N SER A 75 9.04 2.35 -14.40
CA SER A 75 7.61 2.54 -14.12
C SER A 75 6.75 1.42 -14.69
N LYS A 76 7.20 0.74 -15.73
CA LYS A 76 6.48 -0.41 -16.30
C LYS A 76 6.37 -1.54 -15.29
N ASP A 77 7.44 -1.78 -14.54
CA ASP A 77 7.47 -2.82 -13.52
C ASP A 77 6.53 -2.47 -12.36
N PHE A 78 6.54 -1.21 -11.92
CA PHE A 78 5.63 -0.74 -10.88
C PHE A 78 4.18 -0.79 -11.35
N ASP A 79 3.92 -0.40 -12.60
CA ASP A 79 2.58 -0.45 -13.18
C ASP A 79 2.04 -1.89 -13.14
N ASN A 80 2.87 -2.85 -13.51
CA ASN A 80 2.49 -4.27 -13.51
C ASN A 80 2.18 -4.77 -12.10
N ILE A 81 3.03 -4.45 -11.12
CA ILE A 81 2.80 -4.95 -9.75
C ILE A 81 1.61 -4.27 -9.11
N TYR A 82 1.41 -2.97 -9.34
CA TYR A 82 0.24 -2.27 -8.79
C TYR A 82 -1.06 -2.81 -9.40
N THR A 83 -1.07 -3.06 -10.71
CA THR A 83 -2.23 -3.65 -11.38
C THR A 83 -2.56 -5.03 -10.78
N TYR A 84 -1.54 -5.84 -10.56
CA TYR A 84 -1.71 -7.15 -9.94
C TYR A 84 -2.27 -7.03 -8.52
N LEU A 85 -1.68 -6.14 -7.71
CA LEU A 85 -2.12 -5.94 -6.33
C LEU A 85 -3.56 -5.42 -6.25
N GLU A 86 -3.93 -4.50 -7.14
CA GLU A 86 -5.30 -3.98 -7.19
C GLU A 86 -6.30 -5.10 -7.45
N ARG A 87 -5.99 -5.98 -8.39
CA ARG A 87 -6.84 -7.13 -8.70
C ARG A 87 -6.94 -8.09 -7.50
N ARG A 88 -5.81 -8.40 -6.87
CA ARG A 88 -5.81 -9.30 -5.72
C ARG A 88 -6.53 -8.71 -4.52
N LEU A 89 -6.44 -7.40 -4.33
CA LEU A 89 -7.16 -6.72 -3.25
C LEU A 89 -8.67 -6.83 -3.42
N VAL A 90 -9.18 -6.67 -4.64
CA VAL A 90 -10.60 -6.87 -4.91
C VAL A 90 -11.02 -8.30 -4.56
N GLU A 91 -10.23 -9.28 -4.99
CA GLU A 91 -10.52 -10.68 -4.71
C GLU A 91 -10.47 -10.98 -3.21
N ALA A 92 -9.46 -10.48 -2.51
CA ALA A 92 -9.34 -10.63 -1.07
C ALA A 92 -10.54 -10.04 -0.34
N ASN A 93 -11.03 -8.89 -0.81
CA ASN A 93 -12.16 -8.22 -0.19
C ASN A 93 -13.48 -8.97 -0.44
N VAL A 94 -13.69 -9.45 -1.65
CA VAL A 94 -14.91 -10.19 -1.99
C VAL A 94 -14.99 -11.49 -1.19
N LYS A 95 -13.87 -12.21 -1.11
CA LYS A 95 -13.81 -13.53 -0.44
C LYS A 95 -13.51 -13.43 1.05
N LYS A 96 -13.00 -12.27 1.52
CA LYS A 96 -12.44 -12.12 2.87
C LYS A 96 -11.42 -13.21 3.15
N ASP A 97 -10.48 -13.39 2.21
CA ASP A 97 -9.52 -14.47 2.19
C ASP A 97 -8.18 -14.03 2.79
N LYS A 98 -7.84 -14.59 3.94
CA LYS A 98 -6.60 -14.24 4.64
C LYS A 98 -5.36 -14.61 3.85
N GLU A 99 -5.37 -15.75 3.14
CA GLU A 99 -4.21 -16.18 2.34
C GLU A 99 -3.88 -15.20 1.23
N ILE A 100 -4.90 -14.63 0.59
CA ILE A 100 -4.70 -13.61 -0.43
C ILE A 100 -4.09 -12.36 0.19
N LEU A 101 -4.57 -11.95 1.37
CA LEU A 101 -4.01 -10.81 2.08
C LEU A 101 -2.55 -11.04 2.48
N GLU A 102 -2.22 -12.26 2.90
CA GLU A 102 -0.83 -12.61 3.23
C GLU A 102 0.08 -12.51 2.00
N GLU A 103 -0.39 -12.95 0.85
CA GLU A 103 0.33 -12.80 -0.41
C GLU A 103 0.57 -11.33 -0.74
N ILE A 104 -0.48 -10.53 -0.65
CA ILE A 104 -0.41 -9.09 -0.89
C ILE A 104 0.62 -8.46 0.05
N ASN A 105 0.58 -8.83 1.32
CA ASN A 105 1.49 -8.30 2.33
C ASN A 105 2.95 -8.63 2.02
N THR A 106 3.22 -9.84 1.51
CA THR A 106 4.55 -10.23 1.06
C THR A 106 5.06 -9.32 -0.04
N HIS A 107 4.22 -9.00 -1.01
CA HIS A 107 4.59 -8.07 -2.09
C HIS A 107 4.81 -6.66 -1.56
N LEU A 108 3.97 -6.20 -0.64
CA LEU A 108 4.11 -4.86 -0.04
C LEU A 108 5.45 -4.73 0.70
N HIS A 109 5.82 -5.74 1.47
CA HIS A 109 7.11 -5.75 2.16
C HIS A 109 8.28 -5.71 1.19
N ALA A 110 8.22 -6.48 0.11
CA ALA A 110 9.28 -6.52 -0.90
C ALA A 110 9.45 -5.16 -1.58
N ILE A 111 8.35 -4.53 -1.96
CA ILE A 111 8.37 -3.21 -2.60
C ILE A 111 8.91 -2.17 -1.62
N ARG A 112 8.44 -2.19 -0.38
CA ARG A 112 8.89 -1.26 0.66
C ARG A 112 10.38 -1.39 0.91
N ASP A 113 10.89 -2.61 1.03
CA ASP A 113 12.28 -2.85 1.33
C ASP A 113 13.18 -2.40 0.17
N ASN A 114 12.79 -2.66 -1.06
CA ASN A 114 13.51 -2.17 -2.23
C ASN A 114 13.55 -0.64 -2.27
N TRP A 115 12.44 0.00 -1.98
CA TRP A 115 12.37 1.46 -1.97
C TRP A 115 13.26 2.05 -0.89
N LYS A 116 13.22 1.46 0.30
CA LYS A 116 14.04 1.88 1.44
C LYS A 116 15.53 1.79 1.11
N ASP A 117 15.95 0.69 0.47
CA ASP A 117 17.35 0.51 0.06
C ASP A 117 17.76 1.58 -0.95
N CYS A 118 16.90 1.89 -1.91
CA CYS A 118 17.16 2.96 -2.88
C CYS A 118 17.36 4.31 -2.19
N LEU A 119 16.55 4.63 -1.17
CA LEU A 119 16.68 5.87 -0.43
C LEU A 119 18.01 5.95 0.32
N LEU A 120 18.47 4.86 0.89
CA LEU A 120 19.75 4.82 1.60
C LEU A 120 20.93 5.08 0.67
N TYR A 121 20.83 4.65 -0.58
CA TYR A 121 21.91 4.85 -1.56
C TYR A 121 21.91 6.24 -2.18
N THR A 122 20.76 6.93 -2.18
CA THR A 122 20.64 8.24 -2.84
C THR A 122 20.71 9.42 -1.89
N SER A 123 20.64 9.17 -0.59
CA SER A 123 20.66 10.24 0.41
C SER A 123 22.05 10.58 0.98
#